data_303361a5b153fcc7418e14b56ecc0ebf
#
_entry.id   303361a5b153fcc7418e14b56ecc0ebf
#
_cell.length_a   1.000
_cell.length_b   1.000
_cell.length_c   1.000
_cell.angle_alpha   90.00
_cell.angle_beta   90.00
_cell.angle_gamma   90.00
#
_symmetry.space_group_name_H-M   'P 1'
#
loop_
_entity.id
_entity.type
_entity.pdbx_description
1 polymer ?
#
loop_
_entity_poly.entity_id
_entity_poly.type
_entity_poly.pdbx_seq_one_letter_code
_entity_poly.pdbx_strand_id
1 'polypeptide(L)'
;LRALGACFLGTLCASAGNLIAAGNLRRGLTVLTCNSWGMFYGATTLYLAALVLKIPIRVSLAQDYLLSLFYLAFVSTVLAFWAYMSLLARIGADRAAYTTLLFPIVALIVSSFVEDYRWSLFSLAGLLLVLAGNWLALRGVRA
;
A
#
# COMPACT_ATOMS: atom_id res chain seq x y z
N LEU A 1 -20.58 -2.95 -7.39
CA LEU A 1 -20.04 -4.32 -7.50
C LEU A 1 -18.68 -4.36 -8.20
N ARG A 2 -18.49 -3.66 -9.36
CA ARG A 2 -17.19 -3.63 -10.08
C ARG A 2 -16.04 -3.05 -9.23
N ALA A 3 -16.31 -1.94 -8.51
CA ALA A 3 -15.33 -1.31 -7.65
C ALA A 3 -14.92 -2.21 -6.47
N LEU A 4 -15.88 -2.88 -5.82
CA LEU A 4 -15.61 -3.82 -4.74
C LEU A 4 -14.78 -5.01 -5.21
N GLY A 5 -15.10 -5.55 -6.41
CA GLY A 5 -14.32 -6.62 -7.03
C GLY A 5 -12.87 -6.20 -7.31
N ALA A 6 -12.68 -4.99 -7.84
CA ALA A 6 -11.34 -4.44 -8.09
C ALA A 6 -10.55 -4.24 -6.79
N CYS A 7 -11.18 -3.71 -5.73
CA CYS A 7 -10.54 -3.57 -4.42
C CYS A 7 -10.16 -4.94 -3.82
N PHE A 8 -11.03 -5.94 -3.93
CA PHE A 8 -10.76 -7.29 -3.44
C PHE A 8 -9.57 -7.92 -4.17
N LEU A 9 -9.54 -7.84 -5.51
CA LEU A 9 -8.40 -8.32 -6.31
C LEU A 9 -7.10 -7.58 -5.96
N GLY A 10 -7.17 -6.26 -5.80
CA GLY A 10 -6.02 -5.46 -5.38
C GLY A 10 -5.46 -5.89 -4.02
N THR A 11 -6.33 -6.17 -3.06
CA THR A 11 -5.94 -6.66 -1.73
C THR A 11 -5.29 -8.04 -1.81
N LEU A 12 -5.83 -8.96 -2.62
CA LEU A 12 -5.23 -10.28 -2.84
C LEU A 12 -3.83 -10.16 -3.47
N CYS A 13 -3.68 -9.32 -4.50
CA CYS A 13 -2.38 -9.08 -5.12
C CYS A 13 -1.37 -8.48 -4.13
N ALA A 14 -1.78 -7.52 -3.30
CA ALA A 14 -0.94 -6.93 -2.28
C ALA A 14 -0.51 -7.97 -1.23
N SER A 15 -1.43 -8.83 -0.78
CA SER A 15 -1.13 -9.90 0.17
C SER A 15 -0.15 -10.93 -0.42
N ALA A 16 -0.36 -11.33 -1.67
CA ALA A 16 0.56 -12.22 -2.38
C ALA A 16 1.96 -11.58 -2.52
N GLY A 17 2.03 -10.30 -2.87
CA GLY A 17 3.27 -9.54 -2.96
C GLY A 17 4.04 -9.51 -1.62
N ASN A 18 3.34 -9.30 -0.51
CA ASN A 18 3.94 -9.32 0.83
C ASN A 18 4.50 -10.70 1.21
N LEU A 19 3.78 -11.79 0.88
CA LEU A 19 4.25 -13.16 1.13
C LEU A 19 5.49 -13.49 0.30
N ILE A 20 5.51 -13.11 -0.97
CA ILE A 20 6.68 -13.30 -1.86
C ILE A 20 7.87 -12.50 -1.32
N ALA A 21 7.67 -11.23 -0.95
CA ALA A 21 8.71 -10.39 -0.39
C ALA A 21 9.28 -10.98 0.91
N ALA A 22 8.42 -11.43 1.83
CA ALA A 22 8.84 -12.09 3.07
C ALA A 22 9.64 -13.37 2.79
N GLY A 23 9.20 -14.18 1.81
CA GLY A 23 9.91 -15.38 1.36
C GLY A 23 11.31 -15.07 0.80
N ASN A 24 11.43 -14.03 -0.01
CA ASN A 24 12.69 -13.58 -0.59
C ASN A 24 13.67 -13.06 0.48
N LEU A 25 13.17 -12.27 1.43
CA LEU A 25 13.96 -11.78 2.56
C LEU A 25 14.47 -12.94 3.45
N ARG A 26 13.64 -13.97 3.70
CA ARG A 26 14.07 -15.18 4.42
C ARG A 26 15.15 -15.98 3.69
N ARG A 27 15.20 -15.89 2.36
CA ARG A 27 16.24 -16.52 1.52
C ARG A 27 17.53 -15.69 1.45
N GLY A 28 17.63 -14.60 2.20
CA GLY A 28 18.84 -13.76 2.29
C GLY A 28 18.94 -12.66 1.25
N LEU A 29 17.88 -12.40 0.45
CA LEU A 29 17.86 -11.23 -0.42
C LEU A 29 17.76 -9.96 0.41
N THR A 30 18.47 -8.91 -0.02
CA THR A 30 18.43 -7.62 0.69
C THR A 30 17.10 -6.89 0.44
N VAL A 31 16.68 -6.07 1.40
CA VAL A 31 15.50 -5.20 1.28
C VAL A 31 15.59 -4.34 0.01
N LEU A 32 16.77 -3.80 -0.26
CA LEU A 32 16.99 -2.95 -1.43
C LEU A 32 16.76 -3.73 -2.73
N THR A 33 17.31 -4.93 -2.83
CA THR A 33 17.13 -5.80 -4.01
C THR A 33 15.65 -6.15 -4.23
N CYS A 34 14.96 -6.59 -3.18
CA CYS A 34 13.53 -6.93 -3.27
C CYS A 34 12.69 -5.73 -3.69
N ASN A 35 12.98 -4.54 -3.13
CA ASN A 35 12.25 -3.33 -3.45
C ASN A 35 12.51 -2.86 -4.89
N SER A 36 13.76 -2.83 -5.32
CA SER A 36 14.14 -2.40 -6.68
C SER A 36 13.51 -3.28 -7.75
N TRP A 37 13.60 -4.59 -7.62
CA TRP A 37 12.97 -5.52 -8.56
C TRP A 37 11.43 -5.46 -8.51
N GLY A 38 10.86 -5.35 -7.32
CA GLY A 38 9.41 -5.17 -7.16
C GLY A 38 8.89 -3.91 -7.85
N MET A 39 9.58 -2.79 -7.70
CA MET A 39 9.23 -1.53 -8.37
C MET A 39 9.42 -1.63 -9.88
N PHE A 40 10.49 -2.26 -10.35
CA PHE A 40 10.74 -2.45 -11.78
C PHE A 40 9.64 -3.27 -12.45
N TYR A 41 9.29 -4.42 -11.88
CA TYR A 41 8.20 -5.25 -12.40
C TYR A 41 6.84 -4.55 -12.31
N GLY A 42 6.57 -3.86 -11.20
CA GLY A 42 5.35 -3.09 -11.02
C GLY A 42 5.20 -1.98 -12.06
N ALA A 43 6.24 -1.17 -12.26
CA ALA A 43 6.26 -0.10 -13.25
C ALA A 43 6.09 -0.64 -14.68
N THR A 44 6.80 -1.72 -15.01
CA THR A 44 6.70 -2.37 -16.33
C THR A 44 5.29 -2.89 -16.59
N THR A 45 4.70 -3.56 -15.60
CA THR A 45 3.33 -4.09 -15.70
C THR A 45 2.31 -2.98 -15.90
N LEU A 46 2.42 -1.89 -15.14
CA LEU A 46 1.53 -0.73 -15.27
C LEU A 46 1.68 -0.05 -16.64
N TYR A 47 2.92 0.09 -17.11
CA TYR A 47 3.19 0.67 -18.42
C TYR A 47 2.60 -0.17 -19.56
N LEU A 48 2.81 -1.48 -19.52
CA LEU A 48 2.22 -2.40 -20.49
C LEU A 48 0.68 -2.40 -20.45
N ALA A 49 0.10 -2.38 -19.23
CA ALA A 49 -1.34 -2.28 -19.06
C ALA A 49 -1.89 -0.96 -19.65
N ALA A 50 -1.20 0.16 -19.44
CA ALA A 50 -1.59 1.45 -20.02
C ALA A 50 -1.56 1.42 -21.57
N LEU A 51 -0.56 0.76 -22.16
CA LEU A 51 -0.48 0.59 -23.62
C LEU A 51 -1.64 -0.28 -24.16
N VAL A 52 -1.91 -1.42 -23.52
CA VAL A 52 -2.99 -2.34 -23.94
C VAL A 52 -4.36 -1.68 -23.81
N LEU A 53 -4.59 -0.97 -22.71
CA LEU A 53 -5.85 -0.27 -22.44
C LEU A 53 -5.95 1.08 -23.17
N LYS A 54 -4.92 1.47 -23.96
CA LYS A 54 -4.84 2.74 -24.68
C LYS A 54 -5.08 3.96 -23.79
N ILE A 55 -4.59 3.91 -22.56
CA ILE A 55 -4.70 5.03 -21.60
C ILE A 55 -3.66 6.08 -22.00
N PRO A 56 -4.05 7.33 -22.28
CA PRO A 56 -3.10 8.36 -22.65
C PRO A 56 -2.22 8.74 -21.45
N ILE A 57 -0.92 8.56 -21.59
CA ILE A 57 0.05 8.99 -20.60
C ILE A 57 0.29 10.48 -20.83
N ARG A 58 -0.24 11.31 -19.93
CA ARG A 58 -0.07 12.78 -19.98
C ARG A 58 0.88 13.19 -18.86
N VAL A 59 1.96 13.86 -19.23
CA VAL A 59 2.93 14.44 -18.29
C VAL A 59 2.82 15.94 -18.40
N SER A 60 2.56 16.61 -17.29
CA SER A 60 2.59 18.07 -17.21
C SER A 60 3.99 18.51 -16.79
N LEU A 61 4.49 19.60 -17.39
CA LEU A 61 5.74 20.22 -16.99
C LEU A 61 5.53 21.36 -15.98
N ALA A 62 4.30 21.52 -15.45
CA ALA A 62 4.03 22.47 -14.40
C ALA A 62 4.86 22.14 -13.14
N GLN A 63 5.42 23.16 -12.50
CA GLN A 63 6.30 22.98 -11.34
C GLN A 63 5.60 22.20 -10.21
N ASP A 64 4.35 22.54 -9.91
CA ASP A 64 3.57 21.87 -8.87
C ASP A 64 3.36 20.38 -9.16
N TYR A 65 3.14 20.04 -10.45
CA TYR A 65 3.03 18.65 -10.87
C TYR A 65 4.35 17.89 -10.69
N LEU A 66 5.46 18.47 -11.10
CA LEU A 66 6.79 17.86 -10.98
C LEU A 66 7.20 17.69 -9.52
N LEU A 67 6.94 18.68 -8.67
CA LEU A 67 7.21 18.56 -7.22
C LEU A 67 6.37 17.47 -6.57
N SER A 68 5.07 17.43 -6.89
CA SER A 68 4.17 16.39 -6.39
C SER A 68 4.58 15.01 -6.88
N LEU A 69 4.97 14.88 -8.15
CA LEU A 69 5.45 13.63 -8.74
C LEU A 69 6.74 13.17 -8.07
N PHE A 70 7.69 14.06 -7.85
CA PHE A 70 8.95 13.75 -7.16
C PHE A 70 8.68 13.29 -5.72
N TYR A 71 7.82 14.02 -4.99
CA TYR A 71 7.44 13.64 -3.63
C TYR A 71 6.80 12.23 -3.58
N LEU A 72 5.83 11.96 -4.46
CA LEU A 72 5.17 10.66 -4.54
C LEU A 72 6.14 9.56 -4.94
N ALA A 73 7.00 9.78 -5.92
CA ALA A 73 7.94 8.78 -6.39
C ALA A 73 9.03 8.49 -5.36
N PHE A 74 9.62 9.51 -4.76
CA PHE A 74 10.77 9.34 -3.87
C PHE A 74 10.34 9.09 -2.42
N VAL A 75 9.53 9.97 -1.83
CA VAL A 75 9.16 9.87 -0.42
C VAL A 75 8.11 8.80 -0.21
N SER A 76 6.98 8.88 -0.93
CA SER A 76 5.86 7.96 -0.71
C SER A 76 6.10 6.57 -1.28
N THR A 77 6.95 6.42 -2.30
CA THR A 77 7.22 5.11 -2.89
C THR A 77 8.55 4.56 -2.40
N VAL A 78 9.68 5.18 -2.72
CA VAL A 78 10.99 4.59 -2.40
C VAL A 78 11.22 4.50 -0.90
N LEU A 79 11.09 5.62 -0.17
CA LEU A 79 11.37 5.64 1.28
C LEU A 79 10.33 4.85 2.09
N ALA A 80 9.04 5.00 1.78
CA ALA A 80 7.99 4.32 2.51
C ALA A 80 8.05 2.80 2.31
N PHE A 81 8.27 2.32 1.07
CA PHE A 81 8.45 0.89 0.81
C PHE A 81 9.73 0.34 1.43
N TRP A 82 10.83 1.09 1.38
CA TRP A 82 12.05 0.69 2.06
C TRP A 82 11.85 0.53 3.57
N ALA A 83 11.17 1.48 4.21
CA ALA A 83 10.84 1.42 5.63
C ALA A 83 9.93 0.22 5.95
N TYR A 84 8.88 0.02 5.14
CA TYR A 84 7.97 -1.10 5.30
C TYR A 84 8.66 -2.46 5.11
N MET A 85 9.48 -2.61 4.07
CA MET A 85 10.24 -3.84 3.82
C MET A 85 11.29 -4.10 4.91
N SER A 86 11.89 -3.04 5.45
CA SER A 86 12.82 -3.16 6.58
C SER A 86 12.09 -3.65 7.84
N LEU A 87 10.88 -3.16 8.07
CA LEU A 87 10.01 -3.64 9.14
C LEU A 87 9.64 -5.11 8.93
N LEU A 88 9.19 -5.45 7.72
CA LEU A 88 8.85 -6.81 7.31
C LEU A 88 10.01 -7.80 7.56
N ALA A 89 11.24 -7.39 7.22
CA ALA A 89 12.43 -8.18 7.45
C ALA A 89 12.73 -8.42 8.93
N ARG A 90 12.42 -7.44 9.81
CA ARG A 90 12.71 -7.51 11.25
C ARG A 90 11.66 -8.27 12.05
N ILE A 91 10.38 -8.04 11.79
CA ILE A 91 9.29 -8.58 12.62
C ILE A 91 8.45 -9.65 11.92
N GLY A 92 8.72 -9.92 10.63
CA GLY A 92 7.99 -10.90 9.82
C GLY A 92 6.69 -10.36 9.23
N ALA A 93 6.13 -11.10 8.26
CA ALA A 93 4.96 -10.69 7.49
C ALA A 93 3.70 -10.51 8.36
N ASP A 94 3.48 -11.45 9.29
CA ASP A 94 2.28 -11.45 10.13
C ASP A 94 2.20 -10.20 11.01
N ARG A 95 3.32 -9.83 11.63
CA ARG A 95 3.39 -8.64 12.49
C ARG A 95 3.44 -7.34 11.69
N ALA A 96 4.13 -7.32 10.54
CA ALA A 96 4.18 -6.16 9.66
C ALA A 96 2.80 -5.82 9.08
N ALA A 97 1.97 -6.83 8.79
CA ALA A 97 0.60 -6.62 8.33
C ALA A 97 -0.23 -5.77 9.29
N TYR A 98 0.02 -5.83 10.60
CA TYR A 98 -0.69 -4.99 11.58
C TYR A 98 -0.37 -3.50 11.43
N THR A 99 0.80 -3.14 10.95
CA THR A 99 1.15 -1.74 10.70
C THR A 99 0.27 -1.14 9.60
N THR A 100 -0.13 -1.94 8.61
CA THR A 100 -1.01 -1.47 7.54
C THR A 100 -2.42 -1.12 8.02
N LEU A 101 -2.81 -1.62 9.21
CA LEU A 101 -4.10 -1.33 9.83
C LEU A 101 -4.19 0.09 10.39
N LEU A 102 -3.04 0.70 10.67
CA LEU A 102 -2.97 2.09 11.10
C LEU A 102 -3.17 3.05 9.93
N PHE A 103 -2.90 2.62 8.70
CA PHE A 103 -3.00 3.48 7.51
C PHE A 103 -4.38 4.10 7.30
N PRO A 104 -5.51 3.35 7.36
CA PRO A 104 -6.83 3.95 7.23
C PRO A 104 -7.14 4.97 8.33
N ILE A 105 -6.67 4.74 9.55
CA ILE A 105 -6.87 5.64 10.68
C ILE A 105 -6.11 6.95 10.44
N VAL A 106 -4.82 6.83 10.11
CA VAL A 106 -3.97 8.00 9.83
C VAL A 106 -4.49 8.75 8.60
N ALA A 107 -4.90 8.03 7.55
CA ALA A 107 -5.48 8.65 6.35
C ALA A 107 -6.75 9.46 6.67
N LEU A 108 -7.67 8.92 7.45
CA LEU A 108 -8.90 9.63 7.86
C LEU A 108 -8.58 10.86 8.73
N ILE A 109 -7.62 10.74 9.64
CA ILE A 109 -7.17 11.87 10.46
C ILE A 109 -6.59 12.97 9.57
N VAL A 110 -5.66 12.63 8.68
CA VAL A 110 -5.05 13.61 7.76
C VAL A 110 -6.09 14.24 6.83
N SER A 111 -6.98 13.45 6.22
CA SER A 111 -8.08 13.96 5.39
C SER A 111 -9.00 14.91 6.15
N SER A 112 -9.23 14.67 7.43
CA SER A 112 -10.06 15.56 8.26
C SER A 112 -9.44 16.94 8.46
N PHE A 113 -8.10 17.03 8.48
CA PHE A 113 -7.39 18.30 8.67
C PHE A 113 -7.05 19.02 7.34
N VAL A 114 -6.81 18.25 6.27
CA VAL A 114 -6.28 18.80 5.01
C VAL A 114 -7.38 18.98 3.96
N GLU A 115 -8.38 18.09 3.95
CA GLU A 115 -9.41 18.03 2.91
C GLU A 115 -10.81 18.40 3.42
N ASP A 116 -10.93 18.92 4.65
CA ASP A 116 -12.23 19.19 5.30
C ASP A 116 -13.19 17.99 5.27
N TYR A 117 -12.62 16.77 5.39
CA TYR A 117 -13.41 15.55 5.32
C TYR A 117 -14.48 15.50 6.40
N ARG A 118 -15.73 15.37 5.98
CA ARG A 118 -16.87 15.26 6.89
C ARG A 118 -17.10 13.80 7.30
N TRP A 119 -16.97 13.54 8.56
CA TRP A 119 -17.25 12.22 9.13
C TRP A 119 -18.71 11.83 8.90
N SER A 120 -18.93 10.72 8.21
CA SER A 120 -20.25 10.12 8.04
C SER A 120 -20.40 8.90 8.95
N LEU A 121 -21.65 8.54 9.27
CA LEU A 121 -21.94 7.30 10.01
C LEU A 121 -21.40 6.08 9.29
N PHE A 122 -21.40 6.07 7.96
CA PHE A 122 -20.84 4.99 7.15
C PHE A 122 -19.31 4.89 7.27
N SER A 123 -18.61 6.02 7.34
CA SER A 123 -17.16 6.05 7.54
C SER A 123 -16.78 5.54 8.92
N LEU A 124 -17.51 5.93 9.96
CA LEU A 124 -17.31 5.44 11.32
C LEU A 124 -17.61 3.94 11.42
N ALA A 125 -18.70 3.47 10.83
CA ALA A 125 -19.03 2.05 10.80
C ALA A 125 -17.96 1.22 10.08
N GLY A 126 -17.47 1.71 8.92
CA GLY A 126 -16.38 1.08 8.18
C GLY A 126 -15.09 1.00 9.00
N LEU A 127 -14.72 2.10 9.68
CA LEU A 127 -13.55 2.14 10.56
C LEU A 127 -13.68 1.13 11.71
N LEU A 128 -14.83 1.08 12.37
CA LEU A 128 -15.09 0.14 13.46
C LEU A 128 -15.03 -1.32 12.98
N LEU A 129 -15.58 -1.62 11.79
CA LEU A 129 -15.51 -2.96 11.20
C LEU A 129 -14.05 -3.37 10.91
N VAL A 130 -13.25 -2.45 10.37
CA VAL A 130 -11.82 -2.70 10.14
C VAL A 130 -11.10 -2.96 11.44
N LEU A 131 -11.31 -2.13 12.47
CA LEU A 131 -10.68 -2.31 13.79
C LEU A 131 -11.11 -3.62 14.46
N ALA A 132 -12.40 -3.96 14.39
CA ALA A 132 -12.92 -5.22 14.95
C ALA A 132 -12.36 -6.44 14.21
N GLY A 133 -12.31 -6.42 12.87
CA GLY A 133 -11.72 -7.49 12.08
C GLY A 133 -10.26 -7.73 12.43
N ASN A 134 -9.51 -6.64 12.61
CA ASN A 134 -8.11 -6.70 13.00
C ASN A 134 -7.91 -7.25 14.41
N TRP A 135 -8.72 -6.80 15.36
CA TRP A 135 -8.66 -7.31 16.72
C TRP A 135 -8.97 -8.81 16.79
N LEU A 136 -9.94 -9.30 16.01
CA LEU A 136 -10.23 -10.72 15.89
C LEU A 136 -9.05 -11.50 15.28
N ALA A 137 -8.43 -10.97 14.21
CA ALA A 137 -7.27 -11.58 13.59
C ALA A 137 -6.08 -11.69 14.57
N LEU A 138 -5.86 -10.65 15.39
CA LEU A 138 -4.82 -10.64 16.44
C LEU A 138 -5.03 -11.72 17.51
N ARG A 139 -6.27 -12.02 17.87
CA ARG A 139 -6.57 -13.06 18.85
C ARG A 139 -6.31 -14.46 18.31
N GLY A 140 -6.59 -14.69 17.01
CA GLY A 140 -6.37 -15.99 16.38
C GLY A 140 -4.91 -16.40 16.24
N VAL A 141 -3.97 -15.43 16.27
CA VAL A 141 -2.51 -15.70 16.17
C VAL A 141 -1.88 -16.03 17.53
N ARG A 142 -2.58 -15.74 18.63
CA ARG A 142 -2.09 -16.01 20.01
C ARG A 142 -2.57 -17.36 20.57
N ALA A 143 -3.41 -18.06 19.86
CA ALA A 143 -3.87 -19.42 20.19
C ALA A 143 -3.11 -20.46 19.36
#